data_b1f4836eb6505ea362a5597cfce08c86
#
_entry.id   b1f4836eb6505ea362a5597cfce08c86
#
_cell.length_a   1.000
_cell.length_b   1.000
_cell.length_c   1.000
_cell.angle_alpha   90.00
_cell.angle_beta   90.00
_cell.angle_gamma   90.00
#
_symmetry.space_group_name_H-M   'P 1'
#
loop_
_entity.id
_entity.type
_entity.pdbx_description
1 polymer ?
#
loop_
_entity_poly.entity_id
_entity_poly.type
_entity_poly.pdbx_seq_one_letter_code
_entity_poly.pdbx_strand_id
1 'polypeptide(L)'
;MPGGKKSSSGSVFLHPGSGSPRKNWDLDGFLAVSKALRAHGFPTEFLMGPAESAWKAAVLDRGEDVLAPESLVALAERLEGAAGLIGNDSGASHLAAFLGLPTVAIFGPSDPARWRPSGLRVAVVAGSAPICPACFEEPERPECVDRPCLAGISPESVINAFFSVFSPSP
;
A
#
# COMPACT_ATOMS: atom_id res chain seq x y z
N MET A 1 -1.97 28.62 27.89
CA MET A 1 -1.19 27.75 27.00
C MET A 1 -1.79 26.38 27.01
N PRO A 2 -2.60 25.95 26.03
CA PRO A 2 -3.05 24.57 25.94
C PRO A 2 -1.97 23.78 25.22
N GLY A 3 -1.28 22.91 25.97
CA GLY A 3 -0.32 21.94 25.43
C GLY A 3 -1.03 20.93 24.55
N GLY A 4 -0.93 21.08 23.24
CA GLY A 4 -1.35 20.08 22.30
C GLY A 4 -0.57 18.80 22.54
N LYS A 5 -1.24 17.72 22.97
CA LYS A 5 -0.70 16.37 22.89
C LYS A 5 -0.35 16.11 21.44
N LYS A 6 0.94 16.10 21.09
CA LYS A 6 1.41 15.49 19.87
C LYS A 6 0.99 14.03 19.94
N SER A 7 -0.02 13.66 19.15
CA SER A 7 -0.31 12.27 18.84
C SER A 7 0.97 11.69 18.23
N SER A 8 1.57 10.70 18.89
CA SER A 8 2.84 10.09 18.51
C SER A 8 2.65 8.96 17.48
N SER A 9 1.60 9.00 16.70
CA SER A 9 1.43 8.08 15.57
C SER A 9 1.91 8.75 14.29
N GLY A 10 2.99 8.23 13.71
CA GLY A 10 3.43 8.63 12.39
C GLY A 10 2.35 8.40 11.33
N SER A 11 2.55 8.94 10.13
CA SER A 11 1.63 8.73 9.00
C SER A 11 1.62 7.27 8.55
N VAL A 12 0.48 6.79 8.06
CA VAL A 12 0.40 5.56 7.28
C VAL A 12 0.64 5.92 5.81
N PHE A 13 1.65 5.33 5.20
CA PHE A 13 1.94 5.52 3.78
C PHE A 13 1.09 4.60 2.92
N LEU A 14 0.50 5.17 1.86
CA LEU A 14 -0.29 4.48 0.86
C LEU A 14 0.48 4.47 -0.47
N HIS A 15 0.88 3.30 -0.95
CA HIS A 15 1.65 3.17 -2.20
C HIS A 15 0.82 2.47 -3.28
N PRO A 16 0.12 3.24 -4.14
CA PRO A 16 -0.76 2.69 -5.17
C PRO A 16 -0.02 2.12 -6.38
N GLY A 17 1.28 2.38 -6.49
CA GLY A 17 2.11 1.91 -7.58
C GLY A 17 2.77 0.56 -7.35
N SER A 18 3.39 0.05 -8.41
CA SER A 18 4.26 -1.12 -8.40
C SER A 18 5.14 -1.14 -9.65
N GLY A 19 5.99 -2.16 -9.78
CA GLY A 19 6.78 -2.37 -11.00
C GLY A 19 5.96 -2.76 -12.24
N SER A 20 4.64 -2.95 -12.12
CA SER A 20 3.75 -3.29 -13.24
C SER A 20 2.32 -2.80 -12.97
N PRO A 21 1.69 -2.08 -13.92
CA PRO A 21 0.29 -1.65 -13.77
C PRO A 21 -0.69 -2.80 -13.52
N ARG A 22 -0.36 -4.01 -13.95
CA ARG A 22 -1.18 -5.23 -13.75
C ARG A 22 -1.31 -5.63 -12.28
N LYS A 23 -0.38 -5.20 -11.43
CA LYS A 23 -0.37 -5.47 -9.99
C LYS A 23 -1.10 -4.41 -9.19
N ASN A 24 -1.45 -3.28 -9.80
CA ASN A 24 -1.98 -2.14 -9.07
C ASN A 24 -3.45 -2.32 -8.76
N TRP A 25 -3.77 -2.32 -7.48
CA TRP A 25 -5.15 -2.20 -7.01
C TRP A 25 -5.70 -0.81 -7.36
N ASP A 26 -7.01 -0.66 -7.40
CA ASP A 26 -7.64 0.57 -7.84
C ASP A 26 -7.31 1.75 -6.91
N LEU A 27 -7.05 2.91 -7.52
CA LEU A 27 -6.76 4.14 -6.78
C LEU A 27 -7.92 4.55 -5.86
N ASP A 28 -9.17 4.35 -6.30
CA ASP A 28 -10.35 4.65 -5.48
C ASP A 28 -10.41 3.78 -4.22
N GLY A 29 -9.89 2.55 -4.27
CA GLY A 29 -9.71 1.70 -3.11
C GLY A 29 -8.72 2.29 -2.11
N PHE A 30 -7.56 2.76 -2.56
CA PHE A 30 -6.58 3.45 -1.71
C PHE A 30 -7.13 4.75 -1.10
N LEU A 31 -7.91 5.52 -1.85
CA LEU A 31 -8.57 6.74 -1.36
C LEU A 31 -9.62 6.43 -0.28
N ALA A 32 -10.37 5.35 -0.45
CA ALA A 32 -11.31 4.89 0.57
C ALA A 32 -10.59 4.43 1.85
N VAL A 33 -9.46 3.74 1.71
CA VAL A 33 -8.58 3.34 2.84
C VAL A 33 -8.02 4.57 3.55
N SER A 34 -7.52 5.58 2.81
CA SER A 34 -7.04 6.84 3.37
C SER A 34 -8.11 7.51 4.23
N LYS A 35 -9.30 7.68 3.67
CA LYS A 35 -10.44 8.29 4.38
C LYS A 35 -10.78 7.54 5.67
N ALA A 36 -10.82 6.22 5.63
CA ALA A 36 -11.14 5.40 6.79
C ALA A 36 -10.04 5.47 7.86
N LEU A 37 -8.77 5.41 7.49
CA LEU A 37 -7.65 5.53 8.42
C LEU A 37 -7.64 6.90 9.10
N ARG A 38 -7.89 7.98 8.36
CA ARG A 38 -8.02 9.34 8.94
C ARG A 38 -9.18 9.42 9.94
N ALA A 39 -10.30 8.77 9.67
CA ALA A 39 -11.41 8.68 10.61
C ALA A 39 -11.04 7.94 11.91
N HIS A 40 -10.06 7.04 11.86
CA HIS A 40 -9.47 6.37 13.02
C HIS A 40 -8.30 7.14 13.65
N GLY A 41 -8.02 8.36 13.20
CA GLY A 41 -6.99 9.23 13.76
C GLY A 41 -5.58 9.01 13.21
N PHE A 42 -5.42 8.25 12.13
CA PHE A 42 -4.14 8.05 11.44
C PHE A 42 -3.98 9.07 10.32
N PRO A 43 -2.96 9.95 10.35
CA PRO A 43 -2.57 10.72 9.17
C PRO A 43 -2.16 9.77 8.05
N THR A 44 -2.48 10.14 6.82
CA THR A 44 -2.12 9.35 5.63
C THR A 44 -1.36 10.19 4.63
N GLU A 45 -0.40 9.60 3.95
CA GLU A 45 0.36 10.21 2.85
C GLU A 45 0.48 9.21 1.70
N PHE A 46 0.27 9.67 0.47
CA PHE A 46 0.46 8.84 -0.72
C PHE A 46 1.93 8.86 -1.14
N LEU A 47 2.54 7.69 -1.16
CA LEU A 47 3.90 7.49 -1.64
C LEU A 47 3.87 7.30 -3.16
N MET A 48 4.47 8.23 -3.90
CA MET A 48 4.46 8.24 -5.36
C MET A 48 5.85 8.48 -5.93
N GLY A 49 6.28 7.60 -6.82
CA GLY A 49 7.47 7.78 -7.62
C GLY A 49 7.15 8.30 -9.03
N PRO A 50 8.13 8.30 -9.93
CA PRO A 50 7.92 8.69 -11.33
C PRO A 50 6.87 7.84 -12.07
N ALA A 51 6.74 6.55 -11.71
CA ALA A 51 5.78 5.63 -12.32
C ALA A 51 4.32 6.01 -12.00
N GLU A 52 4.06 6.67 -10.88
CA GLU A 52 2.73 7.08 -10.42
C GLU A 52 2.39 8.53 -10.78
N SER A 53 3.22 9.20 -11.58
CA SER A 53 3.05 10.61 -11.95
C SER A 53 1.68 10.94 -12.55
N ALA A 54 1.09 10.02 -13.31
CA ALA A 54 -0.23 10.17 -13.90
C ALA A 54 -1.37 10.27 -12.86
N TRP A 55 -1.19 9.70 -11.66
CA TRP A 55 -2.19 9.74 -10.59
C TRP A 55 -2.01 10.88 -9.61
N LYS A 56 -0.83 11.52 -9.64
CA LYS A 56 -0.48 12.56 -8.67
C LYS A 56 -1.47 13.71 -8.64
N ALA A 57 -1.88 14.21 -9.80
CA ALA A 57 -2.88 15.28 -9.89
C ALA A 57 -4.23 14.83 -9.28
N ALA A 58 -4.70 13.65 -9.64
CA ALA A 58 -5.96 13.10 -9.14
C ALA A 58 -5.97 12.89 -7.63
N VAL A 59 -4.84 12.57 -7.02
CA VAL A 59 -4.70 12.41 -5.57
C VAL A 59 -4.68 13.77 -4.88
N LEU A 60 -3.92 14.73 -5.40
CA LEU A 60 -3.86 16.10 -4.87
C LEU A 60 -5.22 16.82 -4.97
N ASP A 61 -5.94 16.64 -6.06
CA ASP A 61 -7.26 17.26 -6.27
C ASP A 61 -8.32 16.73 -5.27
N ARG A 62 -8.07 15.56 -4.66
CA ARG A 62 -8.89 15.01 -3.58
C ARG A 62 -8.44 15.43 -2.18
N GLY A 63 -7.47 16.33 -2.08
CA GLY A 63 -6.96 16.87 -0.81
C GLY A 63 -6.08 15.90 -0.04
N GLU A 64 -5.48 14.92 -0.72
CA GLU A 64 -4.54 13.99 -0.14
C GLU A 64 -3.11 14.53 -0.18
N ASP A 65 -2.31 14.18 0.82
CA ASP A 65 -0.89 14.53 0.86
C ASP A 65 -0.06 13.52 0.03
N VAL A 66 0.92 14.02 -0.70
CA VAL A 66 1.79 13.21 -1.57
C VAL A 66 3.25 13.38 -1.16
N LEU A 67 3.90 12.26 -0.91
CA LEU A 67 5.34 12.15 -0.71
C LEU A 67 5.99 11.54 -1.96
N ALA A 68 6.99 12.21 -2.52
CA ALA A 68 7.77 11.73 -3.66
C ALA A 68 9.27 11.71 -3.28
N PRO A 69 9.77 10.61 -2.69
CA PRO A 69 11.17 10.53 -2.29
C PRO A 69 12.08 10.47 -3.53
N GLU A 70 13.18 11.21 -3.50
CA GLU A 70 14.14 11.30 -4.61
C GLU A 70 15.06 10.08 -4.71
N SER A 71 15.13 9.26 -3.67
CA SER A 71 16.00 8.08 -3.61
C SER A 71 15.44 7.01 -2.66
N LEU A 72 15.97 5.80 -2.77
CA LEU A 72 15.65 4.71 -1.85
C LEU A 72 16.05 5.04 -0.40
N VAL A 73 17.14 5.78 -0.22
CA VAL A 73 17.60 6.22 1.11
C VAL A 73 16.60 7.20 1.71
N ALA A 74 16.19 8.21 0.94
CA ALA A 74 15.16 9.17 1.37
C ALA A 74 13.82 8.47 1.70
N LEU A 75 13.45 7.44 0.93
CA LEU A 75 12.28 6.62 1.26
C LEU A 75 12.46 5.89 2.59
N ALA A 76 13.60 5.24 2.82
CA ALA A 76 13.86 4.52 4.06
C ALA A 76 13.79 5.45 5.29
N GLU A 77 14.40 6.64 5.21
CA GLU A 77 14.37 7.66 6.28
C GLU A 77 12.92 8.11 6.60
N ARG A 78 12.09 8.25 5.57
CA ARG A 78 10.68 8.61 5.76
C ARG A 78 9.89 7.48 6.40
N LEU A 79 10.18 6.25 6.04
CA LEU A 79 9.53 5.06 6.60
C LEU A 79 9.87 4.83 8.06
N GLU A 80 11.07 5.17 8.54
CA GLU A 80 11.47 4.97 9.95
C GLU A 80 10.55 5.64 10.97
N GLY A 81 9.91 6.74 10.62
CA GLY A 81 8.93 7.45 11.46
C GLY A 81 7.46 7.11 11.20
N ALA A 82 7.19 6.18 10.29
CA ALA A 82 5.84 5.86 9.85
C ALA A 82 5.09 4.95 10.83
N ALA A 83 3.76 5.07 10.85
CA ALA A 83 2.89 4.12 11.56
C ALA A 83 2.75 2.80 10.80
N GLY A 84 2.96 2.81 9.48
CA GLY A 84 2.94 1.62 8.64
C GLY A 84 2.87 1.97 7.15
N LEU A 85 2.79 0.94 6.33
CA LEU A 85 2.62 1.06 4.89
C LEU A 85 1.54 0.09 4.39
N ILE A 86 0.70 0.59 3.49
CA ILE A 86 -0.26 -0.20 2.73
C ILE A 86 0.05 0.02 1.24
N GLY A 87 0.36 -1.04 0.54
CA GLY A 87 0.74 -0.94 -0.87
C GLY A 87 0.52 -2.23 -1.64
N ASN A 88 0.72 -2.17 -2.95
CA ASN A 88 0.72 -3.34 -3.80
C ASN A 88 1.98 -4.19 -3.56
N ASP A 89 2.06 -5.37 -4.19
CA ASP A 89 3.29 -6.14 -4.33
C ASP A 89 4.36 -5.30 -5.05
N SER A 90 5.24 -4.67 -4.27
CA SER A 90 6.22 -3.68 -4.74
C SER A 90 7.44 -3.60 -3.84
N GLY A 91 8.53 -3.01 -4.34
CA GLY A 91 9.74 -2.77 -3.57
C GLY A 91 9.52 -1.93 -2.30
N ALA A 92 8.59 -0.97 -2.32
CA ALA A 92 8.25 -0.16 -1.14
C ALA A 92 7.66 -1.02 -0.02
N SER A 93 6.79 -1.97 -0.36
CA SER A 93 6.21 -2.92 0.61
C SER A 93 7.28 -3.83 1.23
N HIS A 94 8.24 -4.28 0.41
CA HIS A 94 9.37 -5.07 0.91
C HIS A 94 10.27 -4.26 1.84
N LEU A 95 10.59 -3.01 1.49
CA LEU A 95 11.42 -2.14 2.31
C LEU A 95 10.74 -1.83 3.65
N ALA A 96 9.46 -1.48 3.66
CA ALA A 96 8.71 -1.23 4.89
C ALA A 96 8.68 -2.45 5.81
N ALA A 97 8.43 -3.63 5.27
CA ALA A 97 8.46 -4.88 6.02
C ALA A 97 9.86 -5.19 6.60
N PHE A 98 10.91 -4.96 5.80
CA PHE A 98 12.30 -5.14 6.23
C PHE A 98 12.67 -4.19 7.39
N LEU A 99 12.17 -2.97 7.37
CA LEU A 99 12.33 -1.99 8.47
C LEU A 99 11.44 -2.31 9.70
N GLY A 100 10.65 -3.38 9.65
CA GLY A 100 9.80 -3.81 10.77
C GLY A 100 8.49 -3.05 10.91
N LEU A 101 8.09 -2.26 9.92
CA LEU A 101 6.82 -1.54 9.97
C LEU A 101 5.63 -2.47 9.78
N PRO A 102 4.47 -2.14 10.40
CA PRO A 102 3.19 -2.72 10.00
C PRO A 102 2.98 -2.54 8.51
N THR A 103 2.92 -3.63 7.77
CA THR A 103 2.86 -3.60 6.32
C THR A 103 1.71 -4.45 5.81
N VAL A 104 0.84 -3.87 4.99
CA VAL A 104 -0.16 -4.61 4.22
C VAL A 104 0.26 -4.62 2.76
N ALA A 105 0.47 -5.81 2.23
CA ALA A 105 0.80 -6.00 0.82
C ALA A 105 -0.40 -6.58 0.05
N ILE A 106 -0.87 -5.84 -0.95
CA ILE A 106 -1.99 -6.21 -1.80
C ILE A 106 -1.46 -6.97 -3.01
N PHE A 107 -1.99 -8.17 -3.20
CA PHE A 107 -1.59 -9.08 -4.25
C PHE A 107 -2.71 -9.30 -5.27
N GLY A 108 -2.37 -9.11 -6.53
CA GLY A 108 -3.19 -9.45 -7.67
C GLY A 108 -2.66 -10.70 -8.39
N PRO A 109 -1.99 -10.52 -9.55
CA PRO A 109 -1.55 -11.63 -10.41
C PRO A 109 -0.28 -12.36 -9.92
N SER A 110 0.41 -11.85 -8.90
CA SER A 110 1.61 -12.49 -8.34
C SER A 110 1.28 -13.43 -7.20
N ASP A 111 2.06 -14.51 -7.05
CA ASP A 111 1.89 -15.50 -6.00
C ASP A 111 2.43 -14.99 -4.64
N PRO A 112 1.56 -14.78 -3.64
CA PRO A 112 2.01 -14.33 -2.32
C PRO A 112 2.89 -15.36 -1.60
N ALA A 113 2.75 -16.65 -1.89
CA ALA A 113 3.60 -17.67 -1.27
C ALA A 113 5.08 -17.49 -1.66
N ARG A 114 5.31 -16.93 -2.86
CA ARG A 114 6.65 -16.69 -3.41
C ARG A 114 7.14 -15.27 -3.18
N TRP A 115 6.25 -14.27 -3.25
CA TRP A 115 6.63 -12.88 -3.36
C TRP A 115 6.22 -11.99 -2.18
N ARG A 116 5.57 -12.54 -1.14
CA ARG A 116 5.21 -11.72 0.02
C ARG A 116 6.42 -11.09 0.68
N PRO A 117 6.33 -9.84 1.15
CA PRO A 117 7.38 -9.24 1.97
C PRO A 117 7.66 -10.08 3.22
N SER A 118 8.94 -10.18 3.59
CA SER A 118 9.37 -10.88 4.81
C SER A 118 9.39 -9.91 5.98
N GLY A 119 8.69 -10.21 7.05
CA GLY A 119 8.63 -9.39 8.27
C GLY A 119 7.65 -9.97 9.28
N LEU A 120 7.81 -9.57 10.54
CA LEU A 120 6.95 -10.04 11.65
C LEU A 120 5.55 -9.39 11.63
N ARG A 121 5.44 -8.21 11.05
CA ARG A 121 4.22 -7.39 11.03
C ARG A 121 3.72 -7.19 9.61
N VAL A 122 3.53 -8.29 8.88
CA VAL A 122 3.11 -8.28 7.48
C VAL A 122 1.82 -9.03 7.30
N ALA A 123 0.79 -8.36 6.79
CA ALA A 123 -0.42 -8.97 6.29
C ALA A 123 -0.45 -8.94 4.76
N VAL A 124 -1.01 -9.99 4.17
CA VAL A 124 -1.27 -10.08 2.73
C VAL A 124 -2.77 -10.03 2.51
N VAL A 125 -3.19 -9.19 1.57
CA VAL A 125 -4.57 -9.16 1.07
C VAL A 125 -4.54 -9.55 -0.40
N ALA A 126 -5.26 -10.59 -0.76
CA ALA A 126 -5.38 -11.06 -2.14
C ALA A 126 -6.84 -11.29 -2.50
N GLY A 127 -7.17 -11.11 -3.76
CA GLY A 127 -8.51 -11.44 -4.24
C GLY A 127 -8.79 -12.95 -4.20
N SER A 128 -10.07 -13.31 -4.19
CA SER A 128 -10.54 -14.69 -4.13
C SER A 128 -10.39 -15.46 -5.45
N ALA A 129 -10.08 -14.77 -6.54
CA ALA A 129 -9.88 -15.41 -7.83
C ALA A 129 -8.55 -16.19 -7.84
N PRO A 130 -8.48 -17.31 -8.55
CA PRO A 130 -7.23 -18.06 -8.69
C PRO A 130 -6.14 -17.15 -9.30
N ILE A 131 -4.92 -17.31 -8.82
CA ILE A 131 -3.75 -16.65 -9.40
C ILE A 131 -3.76 -16.95 -10.91
N CYS A 132 -3.73 -15.90 -11.72
CA CYS A 132 -3.64 -16.05 -13.16
C CYS A 132 -2.16 -16.09 -13.56
N PRO A 133 -1.53 -17.26 -13.70
CA PRO A 133 -0.09 -17.37 -13.99
C PRO A 133 0.29 -16.69 -15.30
N ALA A 134 -0.62 -16.66 -16.24
CA ALA A 134 -0.41 -16.08 -17.55
C ALA A 134 -0.11 -14.56 -17.54
N CYS A 135 -0.55 -13.82 -16.56
CA CYS A 135 -0.26 -12.37 -16.46
C CYS A 135 1.23 -12.08 -16.18
N PHE A 136 1.94 -13.05 -15.59
CA PHE A 136 3.36 -12.90 -15.24
C PHE A 136 4.29 -13.61 -16.22
N GLU A 137 3.84 -14.75 -16.77
CA GLU A 137 4.64 -15.59 -17.64
C GLU A 137 4.57 -15.14 -19.11
N GLU A 138 3.53 -14.40 -19.47
CA GLU A 138 3.30 -13.89 -20.84
C GLU A 138 3.23 -12.35 -20.83
N PRO A 139 4.38 -11.64 -20.87
CA PRO A 139 4.42 -10.18 -20.84
C PRO A 139 3.72 -9.52 -22.04
N GLU A 140 3.56 -10.22 -23.14
CA GLU A 140 2.88 -9.75 -24.36
C GLU A 140 1.35 -9.94 -24.32
N ARG A 141 0.82 -10.57 -23.28
CA ARG A 141 -0.62 -10.77 -23.17
C ARG A 141 -1.34 -9.42 -23.00
N PRO A 142 -2.46 -9.19 -23.71
CA PRO A 142 -3.27 -7.98 -23.55
C PRO A 142 -3.63 -7.75 -22.09
N GLU A 143 -3.69 -6.49 -21.68
CA GLU A 143 -4.14 -6.16 -20.33
C GLU A 143 -5.49 -6.80 -20.04
N CYS A 144 -5.59 -7.47 -18.90
CA CYS A 144 -6.83 -8.04 -18.43
C CYS A 144 -7.72 -6.89 -17.92
N VAL A 145 -8.75 -6.55 -18.68
CA VAL A 145 -9.64 -5.42 -18.40
C VAL A 145 -10.36 -5.62 -17.06
N ASP A 146 -10.81 -6.84 -16.79
CA ASP A 146 -11.63 -7.15 -15.61
C ASP A 146 -10.82 -7.36 -14.34
N ARG A 147 -9.53 -7.58 -14.43
CA ARG A 147 -8.59 -7.82 -13.30
C ARG A 147 -9.23 -8.58 -12.12
N PRO A 148 -9.78 -9.81 -12.33
CA PRO A 148 -10.55 -10.51 -11.30
C PRO A 148 -9.74 -10.81 -10.05
N CYS A 149 -8.40 -10.90 -10.19
CA CYS A 149 -7.47 -11.06 -9.06
C CYS A 149 -7.43 -9.86 -8.10
N LEU A 150 -7.86 -8.68 -8.53
CA LEU A 150 -7.90 -7.44 -7.74
C LEU A 150 -9.32 -6.95 -7.46
N ALA A 151 -10.27 -7.24 -8.35
CA ALA A 151 -11.63 -6.71 -8.30
C ALA A 151 -12.42 -7.09 -7.04
N GLY A 152 -12.08 -8.21 -6.40
CA GLY A 152 -12.75 -8.67 -5.17
C GLY A 152 -12.16 -8.11 -3.88
N ILE A 153 -11.12 -7.30 -3.95
CA ILE A 153 -10.47 -6.73 -2.77
C ILE A 153 -11.23 -5.49 -2.32
N SER A 154 -11.80 -5.53 -1.11
CA SER A 154 -12.51 -4.40 -0.54
C SER A 154 -11.59 -3.52 0.32
N PRO A 155 -11.84 -2.20 0.41
CA PRO A 155 -11.14 -1.33 1.35
C PRO A 155 -11.23 -1.80 2.79
N GLU A 156 -12.35 -2.38 3.19
CA GLU A 156 -12.55 -2.92 4.53
C GLU A 156 -11.59 -4.09 4.83
N SER A 157 -11.39 -4.99 3.88
CA SER A 157 -10.44 -6.11 4.05
C SER A 157 -9.00 -5.60 4.25
N VAL A 158 -8.62 -4.55 3.53
CA VAL A 158 -7.31 -3.90 3.64
C VAL A 158 -7.12 -3.21 5.00
N ILE A 159 -8.15 -2.50 5.47
CA ILE A 159 -8.15 -1.83 6.78
C ILE A 159 -8.06 -2.85 7.91
N ASN A 160 -8.85 -3.92 7.86
CA ASN A 160 -8.81 -5.00 8.86
C ASN A 160 -7.44 -5.68 8.89
N ALA A 161 -6.83 -5.91 7.73
CA ALA A 161 -5.47 -6.43 7.63
C ALA A 161 -4.45 -5.48 8.26
N PHE A 162 -4.58 -4.17 8.06
CA PHE A 162 -3.70 -3.18 8.68
C PHE A 162 -3.81 -3.24 10.21
N PHE A 163 -5.00 -3.19 10.77
CA PHE A 163 -5.17 -3.25 12.22
C PHE A 163 -4.70 -4.57 12.83
N SER A 164 -4.76 -5.68 12.10
CA SER A 164 -4.25 -6.96 12.59
C SER A 164 -2.74 -6.98 12.81
N VAL A 165 -1.98 -6.17 12.05
CA VAL A 165 -0.52 -6.06 12.15
C VAL A 165 -0.04 -4.79 12.85
N PHE A 166 -0.92 -3.79 12.98
CA PHE A 166 -0.61 -2.53 13.67
C PHE A 166 -0.66 -2.68 15.19
N SER A 167 -1.60 -3.45 15.72
CA SER A 167 -1.71 -3.64 17.17
C SER A 167 -0.39 -4.17 17.72
N PRO A 168 0.18 -3.54 18.76
CA PRO A 168 1.31 -4.12 19.45
C PRO A 168 0.85 -5.48 20.00
N SER A 169 1.63 -6.52 19.72
CA SER A 169 1.44 -7.80 20.42
C SER A 169 1.50 -7.53 21.92
N PRO A 170 0.60 -8.15 22.71
CA PRO A 170 0.59 -7.98 24.16
C PRO A 170 1.89 -8.41 24.81
#